data_1b05bf521ee7cab5063dfd552c2b334d
#
_entry.id   1b05bf521ee7cab5063dfd552c2b334d
#
_cell.length_a   1.000
_cell.length_b   1.000
_cell.length_c   1.000
_cell.angle_alpha   90.00
_cell.angle_beta   90.00
_cell.angle_gamma   90.00
#
_symmetry.space_group_name_H-M   'P 1'
#
loop_
_entity.id
_entity.type
_entity.pdbx_description
1 polymer ?
#
loop_
_entity_poly.entity_id
_entity_poly.type
_entity_poly.pdbx_seq_one_letter_code
_entity_poly.pdbx_strand_id
1 'polypeptide(L)'
;NWMILARTNKLLENISEHFYFLGVRFTGKTNKYLPNSILEAYQVWTRLNQGASISPEEAERLYDYLLVKKGHVRRGYSNGKTIQRETSVDLEKLKSEHGLLIDGDWKQLHFPEDTKEYMQTLLERGDTLMEKSKIQLLTLHGSKGKECDNICLFTDYGVEGQDEFIYRSAYENQDAEHRLFYVGTTRAKENLYIMQPTSDYYYTIGGPIV
;
A
#
# COMPACT_ATOMS: atom_id res chain seq x y z
N ASN A 1 -15.03 0.54 5.95
CA ASN A 1 -13.93 0.71 4.99
C ASN A 1 -13.94 2.13 4.42
N TRP A 2 -12.77 2.61 4.00
CA TRP A 2 -12.58 3.97 3.49
C TRP A 2 -11.89 3.95 2.13
N MET A 3 -12.32 4.80 1.24
CA MET A 3 -11.64 5.07 -0.02
C MET A 3 -11.39 6.58 -0.13
N ILE A 4 -10.14 6.95 -0.34
CA ILE A 4 -9.71 8.34 -0.50
C ILE A 4 -9.46 8.56 -1.98
N LEU A 5 -10.18 9.49 -2.57
CA LEU A 5 -10.17 9.77 -3.99
C LEU A 5 -9.59 11.14 -4.28
N ALA A 6 -8.68 11.20 -5.22
CA ALA A 6 -8.12 12.44 -5.73
C ALA A 6 -7.97 12.43 -7.25
N ARG A 7 -7.84 13.60 -7.86
CA ARG A 7 -7.70 13.74 -9.32
C ARG A 7 -6.38 13.18 -9.82
N THR A 8 -5.28 13.35 -9.07
CA THR A 8 -3.93 13.01 -9.49
C THR A 8 -3.22 12.10 -8.50
N ASN A 9 -2.22 11.34 -9.00
CA ASN A 9 -1.34 10.56 -8.14
C ASN A 9 -0.49 11.48 -7.24
N LYS A 10 -0.10 12.66 -7.72
CA LYS A 10 0.72 13.60 -6.94
C LYS A 10 0.02 14.07 -5.66
N LEU A 11 -1.28 14.37 -5.75
CA LEU A 11 -2.07 14.70 -4.56
C LEU A 11 -2.18 13.49 -3.61
N LEU A 12 -2.36 12.28 -4.16
CA LEU A 12 -2.36 11.06 -3.35
C LEU A 12 -1.00 10.77 -2.70
N GLU A 13 0.12 11.13 -3.33
CA GLU A 13 1.46 11.03 -2.73
C GLU A 13 1.57 11.91 -1.47
N ASN A 14 1.11 13.17 -1.54
CA ASN A 14 1.10 14.06 -0.38
C ASN A 14 0.24 13.51 0.76
N ILE A 15 -0.93 12.96 0.44
CA ILE A 15 -1.80 12.29 1.41
C ILE A 15 -1.12 11.05 2.01
N SER A 16 -0.43 10.27 1.18
CA SER A 16 0.28 9.06 1.62
C SER A 16 1.45 9.39 2.56
N GLU A 17 2.16 10.49 2.32
CA GLU A 17 3.20 11.00 3.23
C GLU A 17 2.63 11.39 4.59
N HIS A 18 1.49 12.09 4.61
CA HIS A 18 0.78 12.40 5.83
C HIS A 18 0.37 11.15 6.62
N PHE A 19 -0.16 10.14 5.93
CA PHE A 19 -0.54 8.88 6.56
C PHE A 19 0.66 8.13 7.12
N TYR A 20 1.80 8.17 6.42
CA TYR A 20 3.05 7.62 6.92
C TYR A 20 3.45 8.29 8.25
N PHE A 21 3.52 9.62 8.30
CA PHE A 21 3.87 10.36 9.51
C PHE A 21 2.87 10.15 10.67
N LEU A 22 1.60 10.03 10.33
CA LEU A 22 0.54 9.77 11.32
C LEU A 22 0.48 8.30 11.74
N GLY A 23 1.27 7.40 11.18
CA GLY A 23 1.18 5.96 11.45
C GLY A 23 -0.21 5.42 11.12
N VAL A 24 -0.77 5.79 9.98
CA VAL A 24 -2.07 5.32 9.49
C VAL A 24 -1.82 4.36 8.32
N ARG A 25 -2.27 3.13 8.46
CA ARG A 25 -2.10 2.11 7.41
C ARG A 25 -3.07 2.32 6.25
N PHE A 26 -2.55 2.27 5.05
CA PHE A 26 -3.32 2.39 3.81
C PHE A 26 -2.78 1.49 2.71
N THR A 27 -3.56 1.30 1.64
CA THR A 27 -3.14 0.64 0.40
C THR A 27 -3.35 1.58 -0.78
N GLY A 28 -2.60 1.38 -1.85
CA GLY A 28 -2.69 2.17 -3.08
C GLY A 28 -1.36 2.17 -3.82
N LYS A 29 -1.37 2.65 -5.07
CA LYS A 29 -0.15 2.72 -5.90
C LYS A 29 0.92 3.68 -5.34
N THR A 30 0.50 4.67 -4.55
CA THR A 30 1.39 5.65 -3.93
C THR A 30 2.00 5.17 -2.61
N ASN A 31 1.63 3.98 -2.13
CA ASN A 31 2.22 3.43 -0.90
C ASN A 31 3.62 2.87 -1.15
N LYS A 32 4.61 3.76 -1.14
CA LYS A 32 6.04 3.41 -1.22
C LYS A 32 6.62 2.94 0.12
N TYR A 33 5.95 3.24 1.23
CA TYR A 33 6.45 2.97 2.59
C TYR A 33 6.19 1.54 3.07
N LEU A 34 5.14 0.90 2.57
CA LEU A 34 4.83 -0.49 2.86
C LEU A 34 4.35 -1.21 1.58
N PRO A 35 5.28 -1.55 0.67
CA PRO A 35 4.96 -2.33 -0.52
C PRO A 35 4.31 -3.68 -0.17
N ASN A 36 3.41 -4.15 -1.01
CA ASN A 36 2.72 -5.43 -0.78
C ASN A 36 3.69 -6.60 -0.62
N SER A 37 4.81 -6.61 -1.36
CA SER A 37 5.83 -7.67 -1.25
C SER A 37 6.48 -7.74 0.13
N ILE A 38 6.74 -6.57 0.76
CA ILE A 38 7.26 -6.52 2.14
C ILE A 38 6.20 -6.97 3.14
N LEU A 39 4.96 -6.54 2.95
CA LEU A 39 3.85 -6.95 3.80
C LEU A 39 3.62 -8.47 3.73
N GLU A 40 3.65 -9.04 2.53
CA GLU A 40 3.56 -10.50 2.32
C GLU A 40 4.72 -11.24 3.00
N ALA A 41 5.96 -10.76 2.84
CA ALA A 41 7.12 -11.36 3.49
C ALA A 41 7.02 -11.31 5.02
N TYR A 42 6.56 -10.20 5.59
CA TYR A 42 6.27 -10.08 7.02
C TYR A 42 5.21 -11.09 7.48
N GLN A 43 4.11 -11.23 6.74
CA GLN A 43 3.02 -12.15 7.06
C GLN A 43 3.48 -13.60 6.99
N VAL A 44 4.25 -13.94 5.97
CA VAL A 44 4.85 -15.29 5.81
C VAL A 44 5.80 -15.57 6.97
N TRP A 45 6.70 -14.63 7.30
CA TRP A 45 7.63 -14.77 8.42
C TRP A 45 6.91 -14.97 9.76
N THR A 46 5.87 -14.18 10.00
CA THR A 46 5.06 -14.29 11.23
C THR A 46 4.40 -15.66 11.35
N ARG A 47 3.77 -16.15 10.27
CA ARG A 47 3.14 -17.48 10.25
C ARG A 47 4.14 -18.60 10.48
N LEU A 48 5.32 -18.54 9.85
CA LEU A 48 6.41 -19.51 10.05
C LEU A 48 6.83 -19.58 11.53
N ASN A 49 7.03 -18.43 12.16
CA ASN A 49 7.43 -18.38 13.57
C ASN A 49 6.30 -18.78 14.55
N GLN A 50 5.06 -18.83 14.07
CA GLN A 50 3.91 -19.40 14.79
C GLN A 50 3.71 -20.90 14.54
N GLY A 51 4.63 -21.54 13.81
CA GLY A 51 4.60 -22.98 13.52
C GLY A 51 3.76 -23.39 12.30
N ALA A 52 3.35 -22.44 11.46
CA ALA A 52 2.64 -22.76 10.23
C ALA A 52 3.60 -23.22 9.12
N SER A 53 3.11 -24.08 8.23
CA SER A 53 3.79 -24.36 6.95
C SER A 53 3.36 -23.36 5.88
N ILE A 54 4.26 -23.09 4.95
CA ILE A 54 4.07 -22.16 3.84
C ILE A 54 4.33 -22.86 2.49
N SER A 55 3.86 -22.26 1.40
CA SER A 55 4.13 -22.78 0.06
C SER A 55 5.56 -22.48 -0.38
N PRO A 56 6.10 -23.25 -1.36
CA PRO A 56 7.40 -23.00 -1.93
C PRO A 56 7.54 -21.58 -2.52
N GLU A 57 6.48 -21.05 -3.16
CA GLU A 57 6.47 -19.73 -3.74
C GLU A 57 6.50 -18.63 -2.67
N GLU A 58 5.83 -18.84 -1.53
CA GLU A 58 5.91 -17.94 -0.38
C GLU A 58 7.31 -17.94 0.22
N ALA A 59 7.92 -19.12 0.35
CA ALA A 59 9.28 -19.25 0.86
C ALA A 59 10.29 -18.59 -0.08
N GLU A 60 10.19 -18.79 -1.39
CA GLU A 60 11.07 -18.15 -2.38
C GLU A 60 11.01 -16.62 -2.26
N ARG A 61 9.80 -16.03 -2.21
CA ARG A 61 9.63 -14.58 -2.01
C ARG A 61 10.18 -14.07 -0.68
N LEU A 62 10.10 -14.88 0.38
CA LEU A 62 10.71 -14.54 1.67
C LEU A 62 12.24 -14.47 1.56
N TYR A 63 12.86 -15.38 0.79
CA TYR A 63 14.31 -15.42 0.61
C TYR A 63 14.87 -14.18 -0.08
N ASP A 64 14.08 -13.38 -0.80
CA ASP A 64 14.48 -12.08 -1.34
C ASP A 64 14.88 -11.07 -0.24
N TYR A 65 14.38 -11.28 0.97
CA TYR A 65 14.64 -10.44 2.14
C TYR A 65 15.65 -11.04 3.13
N LEU A 66 16.33 -12.12 2.73
CA LEU A 66 17.33 -12.81 3.53
C LEU A 66 18.72 -12.68 2.91
N LEU A 67 19.68 -12.15 3.65
CA LEU A 67 21.03 -11.86 3.14
C LEU A 67 22.08 -12.82 3.72
N VAL A 68 22.82 -13.49 2.84
CA VAL A 68 24.01 -14.30 3.21
C VAL A 68 25.03 -13.47 3.98
N LYS A 69 25.31 -12.23 3.54
CA LYS A 69 26.27 -11.33 4.18
C LYS A 69 25.90 -10.95 5.62
N LYS A 70 24.62 -10.97 5.97
CA LYS A 70 24.11 -10.72 7.32
C LYS A 70 23.94 -12.01 8.15
N GLY A 71 24.28 -13.14 7.59
CA GLY A 71 24.13 -14.42 8.28
C GLY A 71 22.69 -14.94 8.38
N HIS A 72 21.79 -14.46 7.52
CA HIS A 72 20.40 -14.93 7.54
C HIS A 72 20.25 -16.30 6.86
N VAL A 73 21.08 -16.56 5.85
CA VAL A 73 21.03 -17.79 5.05
C VAL A 73 22.45 -18.30 4.79
N ARG A 74 22.61 -19.60 4.80
CA ARG A 74 23.87 -20.29 4.45
C ARG A 74 24.27 -20.01 3.01
N ARG A 75 25.56 -19.88 2.75
CA ARG A 75 26.10 -19.68 1.40
C ARG A 75 25.64 -20.80 0.46
N GLY A 76 25.13 -20.44 -0.71
CA GLY A 76 24.57 -21.37 -1.71
C GLY A 76 23.06 -21.53 -1.67
N TYR A 77 22.37 -20.99 -0.66
CA TYR A 77 20.92 -21.10 -0.51
C TYR A 77 20.15 -19.77 -0.70
N SER A 78 20.82 -18.70 -1.14
CA SER A 78 20.31 -17.33 -1.15
C SER A 78 19.10 -17.05 -2.04
N ASN A 79 18.73 -17.96 -2.93
CA ASN A 79 17.66 -17.77 -3.92
C ASN A 79 16.49 -18.75 -3.78
N GLY A 80 16.45 -19.54 -2.73
CA GLY A 80 15.35 -20.47 -2.48
C GLY A 80 15.14 -21.58 -3.52
N LYS A 81 16.01 -21.71 -4.54
CA LYS A 81 15.82 -22.67 -5.65
C LYS A 81 15.67 -24.12 -5.23
N THR A 82 16.22 -24.49 -4.08
CA THR A 82 16.09 -25.84 -3.54
C THR A 82 14.68 -26.13 -3.00
N ILE A 83 13.91 -25.06 -2.70
CA ILE A 83 12.58 -25.14 -2.08
C ILE A 83 11.51 -25.52 -3.14
N GLN A 84 11.72 -25.21 -4.40
CA GLN A 84 10.74 -25.45 -5.50
C GLN A 84 10.31 -26.91 -5.67
N ARG A 85 11.06 -27.87 -5.13
CA ARG A 85 10.75 -29.29 -5.19
C ARG A 85 9.82 -29.77 -4.08
N GLU A 86 9.54 -28.90 -3.12
CA GLU A 86 8.73 -29.22 -1.95
C GLU A 86 7.24 -28.99 -2.23
N THR A 87 6.37 -29.64 -1.45
CA THR A 87 4.93 -29.35 -1.47
C THR A 87 4.60 -28.24 -0.47
N SER A 88 5.28 -28.25 0.68
CA SER A 88 5.20 -27.22 1.71
C SER A 88 6.45 -27.27 2.59
N VAL A 89 6.79 -26.15 3.21
CA VAL A 89 7.94 -26.04 4.12
C VAL A 89 7.53 -25.32 5.41
N ASP A 90 8.08 -25.78 6.52
CA ASP A 90 8.00 -25.13 7.82
C ASP A 90 9.37 -24.54 8.23
N LEU A 91 9.42 -23.89 9.38
CA LEU A 91 10.63 -23.24 9.88
C LEU A 91 11.78 -24.22 10.09
N GLU A 92 11.51 -25.43 10.65
CA GLU A 92 12.51 -26.45 10.91
C GLU A 92 13.12 -27.00 9.61
N LYS A 93 12.29 -27.25 8.62
CA LYS A 93 12.74 -27.70 7.30
C LYS A 93 13.55 -26.64 6.58
N LEU A 94 13.14 -25.36 6.68
CA LEU A 94 13.94 -24.25 6.12
C LEU A 94 15.31 -24.17 6.76
N LYS A 95 15.44 -24.43 8.07
CA LYS A 95 16.73 -24.43 8.78
C LYS A 95 17.58 -25.65 8.43
N SER A 96 17.02 -26.84 8.45
CA SER A 96 17.76 -28.09 8.26
C SER A 96 18.19 -28.30 6.81
N GLU A 97 17.31 -28.06 5.84
CA GLU A 97 17.51 -28.43 4.45
C GLU A 97 17.73 -27.25 3.49
N HIS A 98 17.22 -26.06 3.83
CA HIS A 98 17.23 -24.90 2.95
C HIS A 98 18.11 -23.74 3.46
N GLY A 99 18.90 -24.00 4.49
CA GLY A 99 20.00 -23.12 4.91
C GLY A 99 19.58 -21.84 5.63
N LEU A 100 18.34 -21.73 6.12
CA LEU A 100 17.91 -20.63 6.97
C LEU A 100 18.66 -20.68 8.31
N LEU A 101 19.18 -19.53 8.78
CA LEU A 101 19.98 -19.42 9.99
C LEU A 101 19.35 -18.56 11.09
N ILE A 102 18.25 -17.89 10.78
CA ILE A 102 17.55 -16.98 11.70
C ILE A 102 16.11 -17.42 11.94
N ASP A 103 15.54 -16.93 13.03
CA ASP A 103 14.12 -17.03 13.38
C ASP A 103 13.70 -15.88 14.27
N GLY A 104 12.42 -15.86 14.68
CA GLY A 104 11.88 -14.91 15.66
C GLY A 104 11.59 -13.54 15.09
N ASP A 105 12.30 -12.50 15.54
CA ASP A 105 11.95 -11.12 15.25
C ASP A 105 12.06 -10.78 13.76
N TRP A 106 10.95 -10.28 13.18
CA TRP A 106 10.87 -9.83 11.79
C TRP A 106 11.84 -8.69 11.45
N LYS A 107 12.31 -7.93 12.43
CA LYS A 107 13.31 -6.86 12.25
C LYS A 107 14.62 -7.35 11.67
N GLN A 108 14.90 -8.65 11.78
CA GLN A 108 16.04 -9.29 11.15
C GLN A 108 15.94 -9.34 9.63
N LEU A 109 14.72 -9.33 9.08
CA LEU A 109 14.53 -9.29 7.62
C LEU A 109 15.11 -8.02 7.02
N HIS A 110 15.64 -8.14 5.80
CA HIS A 110 16.27 -7.02 5.10
C HIS A 110 15.23 -6.13 4.41
N PHE A 111 14.47 -5.42 5.22
CA PHE A 111 13.58 -4.35 4.76
C PHE A 111 14.30 -2.99 4.81
N PRO A 112 13.90 -1.99 3.99
CA PRO A 112 14.33 -0.61 4.14
C PRO A 112 14.05 -0.08 5.55
N GLU A 113 14.92 0.78 6.08
CA GLU A 113 14.78 1.25 7.47
C GLU A 113 13.52 2.12 7.67
N ASP A 114 13.20 3.00 6.71
CA ASP A 114 11.95 3.78 6.73
C ASP A 114 10.69 2.89 6.75
N THR A 115 10.73 1.77 6.02
CA THR A 115 9.67 0.77 6.06
C THR A 115 9.58 0.09 7.42
N LYS A 116 10.72 -0.26 8.04
CA LYS A 116 10.74 -0.85 9.38
C LYS A 116 10.20 0.10 10.44
N GLU A 117 10.59 1.36 10.39
CA GLU A 117 10.09 2.40 11.29
C GLU A 117 8.56 2.57 11.16
N TYR A 118 8.06 2.60 9.93
CA TYR A 118 6.63 2.68 9.69
C TYR A 118 5.88 1.44 10.19
N MET A 119 6.38 0.24 9.88
CA MET A 119 5.80 -1.01 10.39
C MET A 119 5.78 -1.04 11.92
N GLN A 120 6.89 -0.61 12.56
CA GLN A 120 6.98 -0.53 14.01
C GLN A 120 5.89 0.42 14.58
N THR A 121 5.74 1.61 13.99
CA THR A 121 4.73 2.59 14.40
C THR A 121 3.31 2.02 14.27
N LEU A 122 3.02 1.29 13.18
CA LEU A 122 1.73 0.63 12.98
C LEU A 122 1.47 -0.43 14.05
N LEU A 123 2.45 -1.28 14.34
CA LEU A 123 2.34 -2.34 15.35
C LEU A 123 2.15 -1.76 16.77
N GLU A 124 2.87 -0.69 17.12
CA GLU A 124 2.72 0.01 18.40
C GLU A 124 1.33 0.66 18.57
N ARG A 125 0.68 0.99 17.46
CA ARG A 125 -0.70 1.49 17.43
C ARG A 125 -1.76 0.39 17.40
N GLY A 126 -1.34 -0.88 17.47
CA GLY A 126 -2.23 -2.04 17.54
C GLY A 126 -2.64 -2.60 16.17
N ASP A 127 -2.02 -2.19 15.06
CA ASP A 127 -2.18 -2.89 13.79
C ASP A 127 -1.40 -4.22 13.86
N THR A 128 -2.00 -5.29 13.36
CA THR A 128 -1.34 -6.61 13.32
C THR A 128 -0.57 -6.82 12.02
N LEU A 129 -0.81 -6.01 11.01
CA LEU A 129 -0.34 -6.16 9.63
C LEU A 129 -0.78 -7.49 8.95
N MET A 130 -1.65 -8.26 9.59
CA MET A 130 -2.15 -9.55 9.08
C MET A 130 -3.42 -9.41 8.24
N GLU A 131 -4.22 -8.38 8.51
CA GLU A 131 -5.46 -8.09 7.80
C GLU A 131 -5.23 -7.09 6.65
N LYS A 132 -6.21 -6.96 5.76
CA LYS A 132 -6.20 -5.90 4.74
C LYS A 132 -6.39 -4.54 5.40
N SER A 133 -5.69 -3.52 4.89
CA SER A 133 -5.96 -2.14 5.31
C SER A 133 -7.41 -1.75 5.02
N LYS A 134 -8.01 -1.03 5.95
CA LYS A 134 -9.36 -0.47 5.81
C LYS A 134 -9.39 0.80 4.96
N ILE A 135 -8.23 1.36 4.62
CA ILE A 135 -8.10 2.61 3.84
C ILE A 135 -7.42 2.31 2.51
N GLN A 136 -8.03 2.76 1.43
CA GLN A 136 -7.49 2.68 0.08
C GLN A 136 -7.38 4.07 -0.56
N LEU A 137 -6.20 4.41 -1.09
CA LEU A 137 -5.95 5.62 -1.87
C LEU A 137 -6.02 5.31 -3.36
N LEU A 138 -6.88 6.01 -4.09
CA LEU A 138 -7.08 5.81 -5.52
C LEU A 138 -7.27 7.16 -6.23
N THR A 139 -6.84 7.22 -7.49
CA THR A 139 -7.31 8.30 -8.35
C THR A 139 -8.79 8.09 -8.68
N LEU A 140 -9.48 9.17 -9.06
CA LEU A 140 -10.86 9.10 -9.55
C LEU A 140 -11.02 8.06 -10.68
N HIS A 141 -10.08 8.03 -11.63
CA HIS A 141 -10.06 7.00 -12.69
C HIS A 141 -9.87 5.58 -12.12
N GLY A 142 -9.01 5.42 -11.12
CA GLY A 142 -8.74 4.14 -10.48
C GLY A 142 -9.89 3.61 -9.62
N SER A 143 -10.89 4.44 -9.32
CA SER A 143 -12.08 4.07 -8.55
C SER A 143 -13.18 3.45 -9.41
N LYS A 144 -13.07 3.50 -10.74
CA LYS A 144 -14.08 2.96 -11.65
C LYS A 144 -14.34 1.48 -11.37
N GLY A 145 -15.61 1.12 -11.19
CA GLY A 145 -16.03 -0.25 -10.88
C GLY A 145 -15.83 -0.68 -9.42
N LYS A 146 -15.38 0.23 -8.53
CA LYS A 146 -15.25 -0.03 -7.09
C LYS A 146 -16.30 0.75 -6.31
N GLU A 147 -16.62 0.26 -5.11
CA GLU A 147 -17.52 0.92 -4.15
C GLU A 147 -16.96 0.74 -2.74
N CYS A 148 -17.30 1.67 -1.85
CA CYS A 148 -16.86 1.65 -0.46
C CYS A 148 -17.91 2.31 0.43
N ASP A 149 -17.94 1.92 1.70
CA ASP A 149 -18.90 2.47 2.67
C ASP A 149 -18.69 3.98 2.83
N ASN A 150 -17.44 4.39 2.98
CA ASN A 150 -17.07 5.79 3.19
C ASN A 150 -16.09 6.28 2.11
N ILE A 151 -16.39 7.40 1.50
CA ILE A 151 -15.54 8.08 0.51
C ILE A 151 -15.10 9.43 1.06
N CYS A 152 -13.79 9.71 1.02
CA CYS A 152 -13.25 11.06 1.11
C CYS A 152 -12.83 11.50 -0.29
N LEU A 153 -13.49 12.52 -0.82
CA LEU A 153 -13.24 13.05 -2.16
C LEU A 153 -12.53 14.40 -2.08
N PHE A 154 -11.30 14.44 -2.58
CA PHE A 154 -10.56 15.68 -2.79
C PHE A 154 -10.92 16.27 -4.14
N THR A 155 -11.27 17.56 -4.14
CA THR A 155 -11.72 18.27 -5.34
C THR A 155 -10.63 19.07 -6.02
N ASP A 156 -9.46 19.25 -5.38
CA ASP A 156 -8.29 19.90 -5.97
C ASP A 156 -7.84 19.18 -7.26
N TYR A 157 -7.47 19.96 -8.28
CA TYR A 157 -6.96 19.39 -9.53
C TYR A 157 -5.55 18.83 -9.39
N GLY A 158 -4.75 19.36 -8.48
CA GLY A 158 -3.38 18.91 -8.26
C GLY A 158 -2.76 19.51 -7.02
N VAL A 159 -1.44 19.63 -7.04
CA VAL A 159 -0.64 20.35 -6.04
C VAL A 159 -0.11 21.64 -6.64
N GLU A 160 0.27 22.57 -5.79
CA GLU A 160 0.84 23.85 -6.20
C GLU A 160 1.90 23.69 -7.30
N GLY A 161 1.78 24.49 -8.38
CA GLY A 161 2.64 24.43 -9.54
C GLY A 161 2.26 23.44 -10.64
N GLN A 162 1.29 22.56 -10.42
CA GLN A 162 0.75 21.63 -11.44
C GLN A 162 -0.77 21.75 -11.61
N ASP A 163 -1.44 22.26 -10.61
CA ASP A 163 -2.90 22.36 -10.50
C ASP A 163 -3.50 23.26 -11.59
N GLU A 164 -2.88 24.42 -11.88
CA GLU A 164 -3.31 25.33 -12.95
C GLU A 164 -3.30 24.65 -14.32
N PHE A 165 -2.25 23.90 -14.65
CA PHE A 165 -2.16 23.21 -15.95
C PHE A 165 -3.24 22.15 -16.11
N ILE A 166 -3.47 21.37 -15.05
CA ILE A 166 -4.51 20.31 -15.04
C ILE A 166 -5.89 20.96 -15.10
N TYR A 167 -6.11 22.05 -14.37
CA TYR A 167 -7.34 22.82 -14.39
C TYR A 167 -7.66 23.38 -15.78
N ARG A 168 -6.69 23.98 -16.48
CA ARG A 168 -6.89 24.49 -17.85
C ARG A 168 -7.31 23.38 -18.81
N SER A 169 -6.66 22.20 -18.73
CA SER A 169 -7.06 21.03 -19.52
C SER A 169 -8.47 20.53 -19.16
N ALA A 170 -8.83 20.55 -17.88
CA ALA A 170 -10.16 20.20 -17.41
C ALA A 170 -11.23 21.18 -17.89
N TYR A 171 -10.91 22.47 -17.91
CA TYR A 171 -11.81 23.50 -18.42
C TYR A 171 -12.14 23.33 -19.92
N GLU A 172 -11.16 22.89 -20.72
CA GLU A 172 -11.38 22.56 -22.14
C GLU A 172 -12.24 21.30 -22.33
N ASN A 173 -12.30 20.41 -21.33
CA ASN A 173 -13.01 19.14 -21.36
C ASN A 173 -14.03 18.96 -20.21
N GLN A 174 -14.82 20.00 -19.92
CA GLN A 174 -15.74 20.06 -18.78
C GLN A 174 -16.62 18.81 -18.63
N ASP A 175 -17.20 18.33 -19.72
CA ASP A 175 -18.06 17.12 -19.71
C ASP A 175 -17.32 15.86 -19.24
N ALA A 176 -16.03 15.72 -19.57
CA ALA A 176 -15.23 14.60 -19.14
C ALA A 176 -14.90 14.70 -17.64
N GLU A 177 -14.60 15.89 -17.15
CA GLU A 177 -14.36 16.16 -15.74
C GLU A 177 -15.63 15.98 -14.90
N HIS A 178 -16.79 16.48 -15.36
CA HIS A 178 -18.07 16.26 -14.70
C HIS A 178 -18.37 14.76 -14.56
N ARG A 179 -18.17 13.98 -15.64
CA ARG A 179 -18.35 12.53 -15.58
C ARG A 179 -17.38 11.86 -14.63
N LEU A 180 -16.12 12.34 -14.57
CA LEU A 180 -15.09 11.78 -13.69
C LEU A 180 -15.42 12.01 -12.21
N PHE A 181 -15.78 13.24 -11.83
CA PHE A 181 -16.18 13.55 -10.46
C PHE A 181 -17.51 12.90 -10.09
N TYR A 182 -18.45 12.82 -11.02
CA TYR A 182 -19.70 12.04 -10.82
C TYR A 182 -19.39 10.56 -10.50
N VAL A 183 -18.45 9.94 -11.24
CA VAL A 183 -18.03 8.58 -10.91
C VAL A 183 -17.49 8.52 -9.49
N GLY A 184 -16.64 9.46 -9.08
CA GLY A 184 -16.10 9.51 -7.71
C GLY A 184 -17.17 9.62 -6.62
N THR A 185 -18.14 10.53 -6.79
CA THR A 185 -19.24 10.73 -5.84
C THR A 185 -20.16 9.51 -5.71
N THR A 186 -20.40 8.80 -6.81
CA THR A 186 -21.25 7.60 -6.83
C THR A 186 -20.55 6.33 -6.30
N ARG A 187 -19.32 6.42 -5.80
CA ARG A 187 -18.63 5.27 -5.19
C ARG A 187 -19.02 5.04 -3.73
N ALA A 188 -19.63 6.03 -3.09
CA ALA A 188 -20.04 5.93 -1.69
C ALA A 188 -21.32 5.08 -1.56
N LYS A 189 -21.27 4.09 -0.64
CA LYS A 189 -22.46 3.32 -0.26
C LYS A 189 -23.23 3.98 0.88
N GLU A 190 -22.52 4.56 1.83
CA GLU A 190 -23.08 5.14 3.04
C GLU A 190 -22.77 6.63 3.16
N ASN A 191 -21.49 6.99 3.14
CA ASN A 191 -21.07 8.35 3.42
C ASN A 191 -20.11 8.89 2.35
N LEU A 192 -20.39 10.10 1.89
CA LEU A 192 -19.52 10.88 1.02
C LEU A 192 -19.06 12.15 1.75
N TYR A 193 -17.76 12.26 1.96
CA TYR A 193 -17.11 13.43 2.54
C TYR A 193 -16.39 14.18 1.43
N ILE A 194 -16.80 15.40 1.16
CA ILE A 194 -16.15 16.29 0.20
C ILE A 194 -15.17 17.13 0.99
N MET A 195 -13.90 16.99 0.67
CA MET A 195 -12.84 17.72 1.35
C MET A 195 -12.80 19.16 0.86
N GLN A 196 -12.61 20.10 1.81
CA GLN A 196 -12.42 21.49 1.46
C GLN A 196 -11.15 21.61 0.60
N PRO A 197 -11.21 22.29 -0.57
CA PRO A 197 -10.04 22.46 -1.42
C PRO A 197 -8.97 23.31 -0.72
N THR A 198 -7.72 23.02 -1.02
CA THR A 198 -6.54 23.74 -0.52
C THR A 198 -5.91 24.62 -1.59
N SER A 199 -6.28 24.44 -2.85
CA SER A 199 -5.84 25.18 -4.02
C SER A 199 -6.98 26.07 -4.55
N ASP A 200 -6.63 27.14 -5.26
CA ASP A 200 -7.58 27.94 -6.03
C ASP A 200 -8.11 27.21 -7.29
N TYR A 201 -7.46 26.10 -7.65
CA TYR A 201 -7.81 25.28 -8.80
C TYR A 201 -8.46 23.96 -8.34
N TYR A 202 -9.79 23.99 -8.24
CA TYR A 202 -10.58 22.83 -7.77
C TYR A 202 -11.86 22.65 -8.57
N TYR A 203 -12.44 21.47 -8.47
CA TYR A 203 -13.72 21.12 -9.06
C TYR A 203 -14.87 21.51 -8.10
N THR A 204 -15.81 22.31 -8.60
CA THR A 204 -17.03 22.66 -7.85
C THR A 204 -18.11 21.61 -8.11
N ILE A 205 -18.48 20.87 -7.08
CA ILE A 205 -19.52 19.84 -7.20
C ILE A 205 -20.87 20.51 -7.43
N GLY A 206 -21.51 20.16 -8.59
CA GLY A 206 -22.80 20.70 -8.97
C GLY A 206 -22.76 22.12 -9.55
N GLY A 207 -21.59 22.67 -9.78
CA GLY A 207 -21.40 23.97 -10.41
C GLY A 207 -20.61 23.90 -11.72
N PRO A 208 -20.56 24.99 -12.49
CA PRO A 208 -19.64 25.12 -13.60
C PRO A 208 -18.19 25.08 -13.09
N ILE A 209 -17.26 24.65 -13.93
CA ILE A 209 -15.81 24.87 -13.67
C ILE A 209 -15.58 26.37 -13.87
N VAL A 210 -15.27 27.08 -12.79
CA VAL A 210 -15.12 28.55 -12.78
C VAL A 210 -13.67 28.92 -12.97
#